data_9396271cef8c8b9a00b3bd482be8e169
#
_entry.id   9396271cef8c8b9a00b3bd482be8e169
#
_cell.length_a   1.000
_cell.length_b   1.000
_cell.length_c   1.000
_cell.angle_alpha   90.00
_cell.angle_beta   90.00
_cell.angle_gamma   90.00
#
_symmetry.space_group_name_H-M   'P 1'
#
loop_
_entity.id
_entity.type
_entity.pdbx_description
1 polymer ?
#
loop_
_entity_poly.entity_id
_entity_poly.type
_entity_poly.pdbx_seq_one_letter_code
_entity_poly.pdbx_strand_id
1 'polypeptide(L)'
;MNTGIGDSADLGWKLAAAVHGWAGPELLASYSVERIPVVRWVRDLTEWSTQHVANTWTRAGMEMPGPEGDALREQIGNEILAVKSAELMSFGAQFGAAYYDSPIVASDGTEPPRATFGEFT
;
A
#
# COMPACT_ATOMS: atom_id res chain seq x y z
N MET A 1 -4.11 9.05 5.52
CA MET A 1 -5.54 9.33 5.77
C MET A 1 -6.41 8.12 5.46
N ASN A 2 -6.31 7.53 4.28
CA ASN A 2 -7.18 6.40 3.88
C ASN A 2 -6.96 5.11 4.69
N THR A 3 -5.77 4.88 5.22
CA THR A 3 -5.47 3.75 6.10
C THR A 3 -6.37 3.74 7.35
N GLY A 4 -6.66 4.92 7.92
CA GLY A 4 -7.55 5.06 9.06
C GLY A 4 -9.00 4.66 8.79
N ILE A 5 -9.46 4.68 7.53
CA ILE A 5 -10.78 4.16 7.16
C ILE A 5 -10.81 2.64 7.35
N GLY A 6 -9.77 1.95 6.88
CA GLY A 6 -9.61 0.51 7.09
C GLY A 6 -9.47 0.15 8.57
N ASP A 7 -8.74 0.96 9.35
CA ASP A 7 -8.61 0.77 10.80
C ASP A 7 -9.96 0.91 11.49
N SER A 8 -10.75 1.92 11.12
CA SER A 8 -12.08 2.14 11.69
C SER A 8 -13.06 1.03 11.32
N ALA A 9 -13.00 0.53 10.09
CA ALA A 9 -13.84 -0.56 9.63
C ALA A 9 -13.52 -1.86 10.40
N ASP A 10 -12.22 -2.18 10.55
CA ASP A 10 -11.79 -3.39 11.26
C ASP A 10 -12.10 -3.30 12.78
N LEU A 11 -11.79 -2.19 13.41
CA LEU A 11 -12.02 -2.00 14.84
C LEU A 11 -13.52 -1.90 15.18
N GLY A 12 -14.30 -1.27 14.31
CA GLY A 12 -15.71 -0.99 14.58
C GLY A 12 -16.54 -2.24 14.84
N TRP A 13 -16.44 -3.25 13.99
CA TRP A 13 -17.19 -4.49 14.21
C TRP A 13 -16.66 -5.31 15.40
N LYS A 14 -15.35 -5.28 15.66
CA LYS A 14 -14.74 -5.95 16.81
C LYS A 14 -15.19 -5.34 18.14
N LEU A 15 -15.27 -4.02 18.20
CA LEU A 15 -15.84 -3.32 19.35
C LEU A 15 -17.32 -3.61 19.53
N ALA A 16 -18.09 -3.61 18.45
CA ALA A 16 -19.50 -4.00 18.51
C ALA A 16 -19.68 -5.42 19.04
N ALA A 17 -18.89 -6.37 18.56
CA ALA A 17 -18.88 -7.74 19.05
C ALA A 17 -18.60 -7.85 20.55
N ALA A 18 -17.60 -7.08 21.02
CA ALA A 18 -17.24 -7.06 22.44
C ALA A 18 -18.37 -6.45 23.30
N VAL A 19 -18.97 -5.33 22.87
CA VAL A 19 -20.07 -4.67 23.59
C VAL A 19 -21.31 -5.57 23.65
N HIS A 20 -21.60 -6.30 22.57
CA HIS A 20 -22.73 -7.23 22.51
C HIS A 20 -22.45 -8.61 23.17
N GLY A 21 -21.22 -8.83 23.65
CA GLY A 21 -20.89 -10.01 24.46
C GLY A 21 -20.69 -11.32 23.69
N TRP A 22 -20.53 -11.27 22.34
CA TRP A 22 -20.22 -12.45 21.53
C TRP A 22 -18.76 -12.55 21.08
N ALA A 23 -17.94 -11.54 21.42
CA ALA A 23 -16.51 -11.56 21.15
C ALA A 23 -15.78 -12.56 22.04
N GLY A 24 -14.95 -13.39 21.43
CA GLY A 24 -13.93 -14.15 22.16
C GLY A 24 -12.77 -13.24 22.62
N PRO A 25 -11.91 -13.72 23.54
CA PRO A 25 -10.83 -12.92 24.12
C PRO A 25 -9.81 -12.43 23.08
N GLU A 26 -9.59 -13.19 22.02
CA GLU A 26 -8.61 -12.87 20.97
C GLU A 26 -9.13 -11.84 19.96
N LEU A 27 -10.41 -11.52 19.94
CA LEU A 27 -11.01 -10.70 18.89
C LEU A 27 -10.45 -9.27 18.88
N LEU A 28 -10.36 -8.62 20.02
CA LEU A 28 -9.79 -7.27 20.11
C LEU A 28 -8.26 -7.29 19.97
N ALA A 29 -7.60 -8.32 20.45
CA ALA A 29 -6.17 -8.49 20.32
C ALA A 29 -5.73 -8.65 18.85
N SER A 30 -6.56 -9.29 18.02
CA SER A 30 -6.30 -9.50 16.59
C SER A 30 -6.17 -8.19 15.81
N TYR A 31 -6.80 -7.10 16.26
CA TYR A 31 -6.72 -5.79 15.60
C TYR A 31 -5.29 -5.35 15.31
N SER A 32 -4.43 -5.41 16.31
CA SER A 32 -3.02 -4.99 16.14
C SER A 32 -2.25 -5.94 15.22
N VAL A 33 -2.51 -7.25 15.31
CA VAL A 33 -1.86 -8.27 14.47
C VAL A 33 -2.26 -8.08 13.01
N GLU A 34 -3.48 -7.73 12.74
CA GLU A 34 -4.02 -7.55 11.39
C GLU A 34 -3.64 -6.19 10.78
N ARG A 35 -3.74 -5.11 11.55
CA ARG A 35 -3.61 -3.76 11.00
C ARG A 35 -2.17 -3.23 10.93
N ILE A 36 -1.31 -3.59 11.88
CA ILE A 36 0.07 -3.11 11.87
C ILE A 36 0.84 -3.52 10.60
N PRO A 37 0.77 -4.77 10.13
CA PRO A 37 1.43 -5.16 8.87
C PRO A 37 0.94 -4.37 7.66
N VAL A 38 -0.37 -4.14 7.56
CA VAL A 38 -0.98 -3.36 6.46
C VAL A 38 -0.47 -1.92 6.48
N VAL A 39 -0.44 -1.28 7.65
CA VAL A 39 0.07 0.10 7.78
C VAL A 39 1.55 0.19 7.40
N ARG A 40 2.36 -0.76 7.84
CA ARG A 40 3.79 -0.83 7.49
C ARG A 40 3.97 -0.96 5.98
N TRP A 41 3.24 -1.86 5.36
CA TRP A 41 3.30 -2.08 3.91
C TRP A 41 2.94 -0.84 3.10
N VAL A 42 1.83 -0.17 3.45
CA VAL A 42 1.44 1.10 2.80
C VAL A 42 2.46 2.21 3.05
N ARG A 43 3.05 2.27 4.24
CA ARG A 43 4.13 3.21 4.57
C ARG A 43 5.35 2.99 3.66
N ASP A 44 5.78 1.75 3.52
CA ASP A 44 6.96 1.40 2.72
C ASP A 44 6.77 1.78 1.25
N LEU A 45 5.57 1.57 0.69
CA LEU A 45 5.21 2.05 -0.65
C LEU A 45 5.26 3.58 -0.74
N THR A 46 4.71 4.27 0.25
CA THR A 46 4.66 5.74 0.26
C THR A 46 6.07 6.33 0.39
N GLU A 47 6.90 5.75 1.22
CA GLU A 47 8.30 6.16 1.38
C GLU A 47 9.08 5.96 0.09
N TRP A 48 8.95 4.79 -0.53
CA TRP A 48 9.55 4.51 -1.84
C TRP A 48 9.11 5.53 -2.90
N SER A 49 7.81 5.78 -3.03
CA SER A 49 7.27 6.76 -3.98
C SER A 49 7.82 8.16 -3.73
N THR A 50 7.86 8.61 -2.48
CA THR A 50 8.36 9.95 -2.12
C THR A 50 9.84 10.11 -2.48
N GLN A 51 10.67 9.11 -2.21
CA GLN A 51 12.10 9.15 -2.51
C GLN A 51 12.36 9.21 -4.03
N HIS A 52 11.56 8.51 -4.84
CA HIS A 52 11.74 8.47 -6.28
C HIS A 52 11.16 9.69 -7.00
N VAL A 53 10.08 10.24 -6.49
CA VAL A 53 9.44 11.45 -7.05
C VAL A 53 10.30 12.69 -6.85
N ALA A 54 10.92 12.86 -5.70
CA ALA A 54 11.65 14.08 -5.35
C ALA A 54 12.89 14.34 -6.24
N ASN A 55 13.45 13.30 -6.86
CA ASN A 55 14.73 13.38 -7.59
C ASN A 55 14.60 13.46 -9.11
N THR A 56 13.39 13.35 -9.67
CA THR A 56 13.24 13.14 -11.12
C THR A 56 12.71 14.34 -11.91
N TRP A 57 12.14 15.35 -11.26
CA TRP A 57 11.26 16.29 -11.98
C TRP A 57 11.92 17.51 -12.57
N THR A 58 13.10 17.89 -12.09
CA THR A 58 13.83 19.03 -12.67
C THR A 58 15.30 18.71 -12.88
N ARG A 59 15.75 18.76 -14.14
CA ARG A 59 17.16 18.61 -14.50
C ARG A 59 17.61 19.79 -15.34
N ALA A 60 18.87 20.19 -15.15
CA ALA A 60 19.49 21.21 -16.00
C ALA A 60 19.42 20.76 -17.47
N GLY A 61 19.04 21.66 -18.34
CA GLY A 61 18.92 21.37 -19.78
C GLY A 61 17.51 21.00 -20.26
N MET A 62 16.53 20.78 -19.37
CA MET A 62 15.15 20.50 -19.80
C MET A 62 14.53 21.60 -20.67
N GLU A 63 14.95 22.85 -20.49
CA GLU A 63 14.47 24.00 -21.25
C GLU A 63 15.26 24.25 -22.53
N MET A 64 16.30 23.47 -22.82
CA MET A 64 17.08 23.62 -24.04
C MET A 64 16.24 23.26 -25.26
N PRO A 65 16.21 24.11 -26.29
CA PRO A 65 15.59 23.78 -27.56
C PRO A 65 16.42 22.77 -28.35
N GLY A 66 15.76 21.98 -29.20
CA GLY A 66 16.41 21.06 -30.13
C GLY A 66 16.58 19.64 -29.59
N PRO A 67 17.27 18.78 -30.40
CA PRO A 67 17.26 17.32 -30.19
C PRO A 67 17.79 16.86 -28.82
N GLU A 68 18.77 17.57 -28.27
CA GLU A 68 19.33 17.21 -26.96
C GLU A 68 18.34 17.47 -25.83
N GLY A 69 17.66 18.62 -25.86
CA GLY A 69 16.60 18.93 -24.89
C GLY A 69 15.39 18.02 -25.06
N ASP A 70 15.05 17.65 -26.31
CA ASP A 70 13.96 16.71 -26.58
C ASP A 70 14.27 15.32 -26.00
N ALA A 71 15.45 14.79 -26.23
CA ALA A 71 15.89 13.50 -25.69
C ALA A 71 15.88 13.51 -24.14
N LEU A 72 16.34 14.60 -23.52
CA LEU A 72 16.31 14.73 -22.06
C LEU A 72 14.87 14.74 -21.51
N ARG A 73 13.95 15.47 -22.15
CA ARG A 73 12.53 15.50 -21.77
C ARG A 73 11.87 14.14 -21.92
N GLU A 74 12.18 13.40 -22.99
CA GLU A 74 11.69 12.05 -23.20
C GLU A 74 12.19 11.09 -22.12
N GLN A 75 13.48 11.14 -21.80
CA GLN A 75 14.05 10.33 -20.72
C GLN A 75 13.35 10.61 -19.38
N ILE A 76 13.22 11.87 -19.00
CA ILE A 76 12.57 12.28 -17.76
C ILE A 76 11.09 11.86 -17.75
N GLY A 77 10.39 12.03 -18.87
CA GLY A 77 9.01 11.60 -19.04
C GLY A 77 8.84 10.11 -18.78
N ASN A 78 9.73 9.27 -19.30
CA ASN A 78 9.72 7.83 -19.07
C ASN A 78 9.99 7.47 -17.60
N GLU A 79 10.92 8.16 -16.95
CA GLU A 79 11.20 7.98 -15.53
C GLU A 79 9.99 8.38 -14.67
N ILE A 80 9.33 9.49 -14.97
CA ILE A 80 8.10 9.93 -14.28
C ILE A 80 6.99 8.91 -14.48
N LEU A 81 6.80 8.43 -15.69
CA LEU A 81 5.77 7.42 -15.98
C LEU A 81 6.01 6.14 -15.19
N ALA A 82 7.25 5.66 -15.11
CA ALA A 82 7.58 4.46 -14.36
C ALA A 82 7.25 4.61 -12.86
N VAL A 83 7.66 5.72 -12.24
CA VAL A 83 7.40 6.00 -10.82
C VAL A 83 5.90 6.19 -10.56
N LYS A 84 5.23 7.00 -11.39
CA LYS A 84 3.81 7.28 -11.21
C LYS A 84 2.91 6.09 -11.53
N SER A 85 3.30 5.23 -12.46
CA SER A 85 2.57 3.98 -12.71
C SER A 85 2.63 3.07 -11.49
N ALA A 86 3.78 2.93 -10.85
CA ALA A 86 3.90 2.14 -9.61
C ALA A 86 3.07 2.71 -8.46
N GLU A 87 3.01 4.05 -8.34
CA GLU A 87 2.20 4.72 -7.31
C GLU A 87 0.70 4.59 -7.58
N LEU A 88 0.26 4.87 -8.82
CA LEU A 88 -1.16 4.93 -9.18
C LEU A 88 -1.77 3.54 -9.40
N MET A 89 -0.98 2.59 -9.88
CA MET A 89 -1.40 1.21 -10.12
C MET A 89 -1.02 0.28 -8.96
N SER A 90 -1.07 0.78 -7.74
CA SER A 90 -0.75 0.04 -6.51
C SER A 90 -1.96 -0.79 -6.03
N PHE A 91 -2.56 -1.59 -6.91
CA PHE A 91 -3.75 -2.38 -6.59
C PHE A 91 -3.50 -3.38 -5.46
N GLY A 92 -2.32 -3.99 -5.41
CA GLY A 92 -1.93 -4.87 -4.31
C GLY A 92 -1.95 -4.13 -2.97
N ALA A 93 -1.38 -2.92 -2.90
CA ALA A 93 -1.41 -2.13 -1.68
C ALA A 93 -2.81 -1.62 -1.31
N GLN A 94 -3.68 -1.42 -2.30
CA GLN A 94 -5.05 -0.92 -2.07
C GLN A 94 -6.03 -2.02 -1.67
N PHE A 95 -5.92 -3.20 -2.27
CA PHE A 95 -6.91 -4.27 -2.15
C PHE A 95 -6.32 -5.60 -1.68
N GLY A 96 -5.00 -5.77 -1.68
CA GLY A 96 -4.33 -7.02 -1.35
C GLY A 96 -4.04 -7.22 0.15
N ALA A 97 -4.60 -6.40 1.03
CA ALA A 97 -4.46 -6.61 2.46
C ALA A 97 -5.16 -7.91 2.89
N ALA A 98 -4.40 -8.80 3.52
CA ALA A 98 -4.91 -10.07 4.02
C ALA A 98 -4.33 -10.38 5.40
N TYR A 99 -5.09 -11.10 6.21
CA TYR A 99 -4.82 -11.31 7.64
C TYR A 99 -4.44 -12.76 7.94
N TYR A 100 -3.40 -13.26 7.26
CA TYR A 100 -3.00 -14.67 7.34
C TYR A 100 -2.55 -15.09 8.74
N ASP A 101 -1.89 -14.20 9.48
CA ASP A 101 -1.36 -14.48 10.82
C ASP A 101 -2.34 -14.11 11.93
N SER A 102 -3.58 -13.80 11.60
CA SER A 102 -4.59 -13.43 12.60
C SER A 102 -5.03 -14.62 13.44
N PRO A 103 -5.08 -14.49 14.78
CA PRO A 103 -5.52 -15.56 15.66
C PRO A 103 -7.00 -15.91 15.51
N ILE A 104 -7.77 -15.09 14.79
CA ILE A 104 -9.21 -15.33 14.56
C ILE A 104 -9.50 -15.86 13.15
N VAL A 105 -8.48 -16.02 12.31
CA VAL A 105 -8.61 -16.59 10.96
C VAL A 105 -8.24 -18.06 11.00
N ALA A 106 -9.19 -18.92 10.61
CA ALA A 106 -8.94 -20.35 10.48
C ALA A 106 -8.20 -20.62 9.16
N SER A 107 -7.05 -21.29 9.22
CA SER A 107 -6.36 -21.74 8.01
C SER A 107 -7.11 -22.90 7.37
N ASP A 108 -7.25 -22.85 6.05
CA ASP A 108 -7.75 -23.97 5.24
C ASP A 108 -6.62 -24.92 4.79
N GLY A 109 -5.38 -24.64 5.20
CA GLY A 109 -4.19 -25.42 4.83
C GLY A 109 -3.59 -25.04 3.49
N THR A 110 -4.12 -24.04 2.80
CA THR A 110 -3.51 -23.51 1.57
C THR A 110 -2.44 -22.47 1.88
N GLU A 111 -1.43 -22.36 1.02
CA GLU A 111 -0.46 -21.28 1.13
C GLU A 111 -1.12 -19.97 0.69
N PRO A 112 -1.06 -18.93 1.52
CA PRO A 112 -1.70 -17.66 1.18
C PRO A 112 -1.02 -17.01 -0.03
N PRO A 113 -1.80 -16.42 -0.95
CA PRO A 113 -1.25 -15.66 -2.06
C PRO A 113 -0.48 -14.45 -1.53
N ARG A 114 0.68 -14.16 -2.12
CA ARG A 114 1.49 -13.01 -1.76
C ARG A 114 1.22 -11.86 -2.71
N ALA A 115 0.45 -10.88 -2.28
CA ALA A 115 0.28 -9.65 -3.02
C ALA A 115 1.59 -8.87 -3.13
N THR A 116 1.84 -8.29 -4.30
CA THR A 116 2.87 -7.26 -4.50
C THR A 116 2.24 -5.87 -4.42
N PHE A 117 3.02 -4.81 -4.47
CA PHE A 117 2.43 -3.46 -4.49
C PHE A 117 1.51 -3.22 -5.70
N GLY A 118 1.85 -3.76 -6.85
CA GLY A 118 1.09 -3.57 -8.09
C GLY A 118 -0.05 -4.55 -8.28
N GLU A 119 0.06 -5.77 -7.74
CA GLU A 119 -0.85 -6.87 -8.00
C GLU A 119 -1.39 -7.45 -6.70
N PHE A 120 -2.65 -7.82 -6.71
CA PHE A 120 -3.26 -8.70 -5.70
C PHE A 120 -3.84 -9.93 -6.40
N THR A 121 -3.66 -11.06 -5.80
CA THR A 121 -4.14 -12.36 -6.29
C THR A 121 -5.21 -12.91 -5.38
#